data_57c93da033a6263453970cf15eb3078a
#
_entry.id   57c93da033a6263453970cf15eb3078a
#
_cell.length_a   1.000
_cell.length_b   1.000
_cell.length_c   1.000
_cell.angle_alpha   90.00
_cell.angle_beta   90.00
_cell.angle_gamma   90.00
#
_symmetry.space_group_name_H-M   'P 1'
#
loop_
_entity.id
_entity.type
_entity.pdbx_description
1 polymer ?
#
loop_
_entity_poly.entity_id
_entity_poly.type
_entity_poly.pdbx_seq_one_letter_code
_entity_poly.pdbx_strand_id
1 'polypeptide(L)'
;MLNHVYGWDDTIVALATPTGIGAIGVIRLSGTKAIDIVNELFTSKDLSKQNTHTIHVGFIKEDNVDVDEVVVSLYKNPKSYTGEDVVEIGCHGSPFVQQQVIQACIRKGARLAKPGEFTQRAFLNGKLDLTQAEAVADIISSNTAASQKTALHNMRGGFSEILKELRENLIQFSALIELELDFSQEDVEFADRKKFYELIEGATIVTKDLLQSFKLGNVIKNGVSVAIIGKPNAGKSTLLNTLLNESRAIVSEIAGTTRDTVEEIINIDGILFRLIDTAGIREHSTDVIELIGIEKTREKIKQSDEVIYLFDVNSETNEDIFTAKKLITETNKNFILVGNKMDLAGENKAAEKFAGHDIIFISAKGLLHIDILKERLVKKVVQGNINTENTIITNTRHYEALQQVFTSLADIKSGLDNHITGDLLALDIRRCLHYISEITGNISNENVLDYIFSKFCIGK
;
A
#
# COMPACT_ATOMS: atom_id res chain seq x y z
N MET A 1 11.53 26.52 3.92
CA MET A 1 12.33 26.99 5.09
C MET A 1 12.60 25.88 6.14
N LEU A 2 12.23 24.62 5.90
CA LEU A 2 12.51 23.50 6.81
C LEU A 2 13.91 22.88 6.61
N ASN A 3 14.58 23.13 5.47
CA ASN A 3 15.89 22.54 5.15
C ASN A 3 17.03 22.88 6.13
N HIS A 4 16.98 24.04 6.81
CA HIS A 4 18.01 24.39 7.80
C HIS A 4 17.84 23.68 9.16
N VAL A 5 16.68 23.08 9.43
CA VAL A 5 16.41 22.41 10.71
C VAL A 5 17.01 21.01 10.75
N TYR A 6 17.17 20.34 9.58
CA TYR A 6 17.61 18.95 9.49
C TYR A 6 19.09 18.75 9.12
N GLY A 7 19.86 19.82 8.88
CA GLY A 7 21.30 19.74 8.62
C GLY A 7 21.67 18.95 7.34
N TRP A 8 20.80 18.92 6.34
CA TRP A 8 20.99 18.16 5.10
C TRP A 8 21.61 19.03 3.99
N ASP A 9 22.77 19.60 4.30
CA ASP A 9 23.59 20.33 3.31
C ASP A 9 24.44 19.37 2.46
N ASP A 10 24.36 18.07 2.72
CA ASP A 10 25.13 17.03 2.05
C ASP A 10 24.51 16.58 0.73
N THR A 11 25.35 16.05 -0.15
CA THR A 11 24.91 15.44 -1.41
C THR A 11 24.88 13.93 -1.25
N ILE A 12 23.74 13.32 -1.62
CA ILE A 12 23.52 11.88 -1.55
C ILE A 12 23.65 11.22 -2.92
N VAL A 13 24.05 9.95 -2.91
CA VAL A 13 24.15 9.10 -4.10
C VAL A 13 23.58 7.72 -3.83
N ALA A 14 22.86 7.15 -4.79
CA ALA A 14 22.43 5.74 -4.76
C ALA A 14 22.14 5.18 -6.15
N LEU A 15 22.14 3.85 -6.26
CA LEU A 15 21.57 3.14 -7.40
C LEU A 15 20.04 3.28 -7.36
N ALA A 16 19.45 3.83 -8.42
CA ALA A 16 18.00 4.05 -8.53
C ALA A 16 17.26 2.91 -9.29
N THR A 17 18.00 2.01 -9.95
CA THR A 17 17.49 0.80 -10.58
C THR A 17 17.65 -0.42 -9.66
N PRO A 18 16.88 -1.51 -9.87
CA PRO A 18 17.05 -2.74 -9.10
C PRO A 18 18.50 -3.26 -9.16
N THR A 19 18.93 -3.93 -8.11
CA THR A 19 20.24 -4.60 -8.05
C THR A 19 20.28 -5.82 -8.96
N GLY A 20 21.44 -6.11 -9.55
CA GLY A 20 21.66 -7.27 -10.43
C GLY A 20 22.26 -6.87 -11.77
N ILE A 21 22.40 -7.86 -12.66
CA ILE A 21 22.91 -7.66 -14.02
C ILE A 21 21.79 -7.18 -14.93
N GLY A 22 21.99 -6.04 -15.57
CA GLY A 22 21.07 -5.47 -16.55
C GLY A 22 21.82 -4.82 -17.72
N ALA A 23 21.10 -4.29 -18.68
CA ALA A 23 21.71 -3.53 -19.77
C ALA A 23 22.17 -2.15 -19.27
N ILE A 24 21.37 -1.49 -18.43
CA ILE A 24 21.60 -0.13 -17.92
C ILE A 24 21.35 -0.11 -16.42
N GLY A 25 22.20 0.61 -15.69
CA GLY A 25 21.97 1.02 -14.31
C GLY A 25 21.89 2.54 -14.21
N VAL A 26 20.98 3.07 -13.40
CA VAL A 26 20.83 4.50 -13.15
C VAL A 26 21.29 4.81 -11.74
N ILE A 27 22.32 5.66 -11.62
CA ILE A 27 22.84 6.17 -10.36
C ILE A 27 22.35 7.61 -10.21
N ARG A 28 21.70 7.92 -9.10
CA ARG A 28 21.13 9.24 -8.82
C ARG A 28 21.89 9.94 -7.72
N LEU A 29 22.22 11.22 -7.96
CA LEU A 29 22.73 12.13 -6.95
C LEU A 29 21.70 13.24 -6.69
N SER A 30 21.60 13.70 -5.44
CA SER A 30 20.79 14.88 -5.07
C SER A 30 21.50 15.68 -3.99
N GLY A 31 21.47 16.99 -4.11
CA GLY A 31 22.05 17.94 -3.16
C GLY A 31 22.77 19.09 -3.84
N THR A 32 23.23 20.05 -3.05
CA THR A 32 23.84 21.30 -3.53
C THR A 32 25.09 21.10 -4.36
N LYS A 33 25.83 20.00 -4.17
CA LYS A 33 27.07 19.67 -4.89
C LYS A 33 26.88 18.56 -5.93
N ALA A 34 25.65 18.14 -6.25
CA ALA A 34 25.43 17.03 -7.15
C ALA A 34 26.03 17.27 -8.54
N ILE A 35 25.85 18.47 -9.08
CA ILE A 35 26.39 18.84 -10.39
C ILE A 35 27.91 18.94 -10.34
N ASP A 36 28.48 19.56 -9.32
CA ASP A 36 29.92 19.76 -9.20
C ASP A 36 30.66 18.41 -9.09
N ILE A 37 30.15 17.51 -8.24
CA ILE A 37 30.71 16.15 -8.06
C ILE A 37 30.77 15.40 -9.40
N VAL A 38 29.64 15.41 -10.13
CA VAL A 38 29.61 14.69 -11.42
C VAL A 38 30.42 15.41 -12.48
N ASN A 39 30.49 16.75 -12.47
CA ASN A 39 31.28 17.53 -13.40
C ASN A 39 32.80 17.27 -13.27
N GLU A 40 33.30 16.97 -12.07
CA GLU A 40 34.69 16.56 -11.86
C GLU A 40 35.00 15.19 -12.45
N LEU A 41 34.01 14.29 -12.51
CA LEU A 41 34.16 12.93 -13.03
C LEU A 41 33.85 12.84 -14.54
N PHE A 42 33.00 13.74 -15.06
CA PHE A 42 32.52 13.76 -16.44
C PHE A 42 33.33 14.72 -17.30
N THR A 43 34.38 14.23 -17.92
CA THR A 43 35.37 15.07 -18.61
C THR A 43 34.93 15.54 -20.00
N SER A 44 33.85 15.00 -20.55
CA SER A 44 33.44 15.25 -21.94
C SER A 44 32.80 16.63 -22.15
N LYS A 45 32.25 17.25 -21.10
CA LYS A 45 31.56 18.54 -21.17
C LYS A 45 31.43 19.17 -19.78
N ASP A 46 31.50 20.49 -19.71
CA ASP A 46 31.26 21.26 -18.48
C ASP A 46 29.75 21.26 -18.16
N LEU A 47 29.34 20.44 -17.18
CA LEU A 47 27.96 20.26 -16.78
C LEU A 47 27.41 21.49 -16.02
N SER A 48 28.25 22.24 -15.35
CA SER A 48 27.85 23.43 -14.60
C SER A 48 27.22 24.50 -15.49
N LYS A 49 27.69 24.59 -16.73
CA LYS A 49 27.20 25.54 -17.74
C LYS A 49 25.99 25.04 -18.54
N GLN A 50 25.56 23.81 -18.34
CA GLN A 50 24.43 23.27 -19.08
C GLN A 50 23.09 23.70 -18.47
N ASN A 51 22.05 23.71 -19.31
CA ASN A 51 20.68 24.00 -18.86
C ASN A 51 20.10 22.80 -18.09
N THR A 52 19.09 23.05 -17.25
CA THR A 52 18.29 21.99 -16.65
C THR A 52 17.52 21.21 -17.72
N HIS A 53 17.20 19.94 -17.44
CA HIS A 53 16.49 19.02 -18.35
C HIS A 53 17.26 18.76 -19.64
N THR A 54 18.58 18.58 -19.55
CA THR A 54 19.45 18.23 -20.66
C THR A 54 20.14 16.90 -20.42
N ILE A 55 20.48 16.21 -21.52
CA ILE A 55 21.12 14.90 -21.52
C ILE A 55 22.46 15.03 -22.26
N HIS A 56 23.50 14.42 -21.70
CA HIS A 56 24.87 14.45 -22.23
C HIS A 56 25.49 13.06 -22.25
N VAL A 57 26.13 12.69 -23.34
CA VAL A 57 26.87 11.42 -23.48
C VAL A 57 28.37 11.71 -23.31
N GLY A 58 29.07 10.83 -22.61
CA GLY A 58 30.51 10.94 -22.41
C GLY A 58 31.03 9.91 -21.41
N PHE A 59 32.27 10.10 -20.96
CA PHE A 59 32.94 9.16 -20.08
C PHE A 59 33.01 9.67 -18.65
N ILE A 60 32.72 8.79 -17.68
CA ILE A 60 33.12 8.96 -16.30
C ILE A 60 34.57 8.49 -16.17
N LYS A 61 35.42 9.35 -15.64
CA LYS A 61 36.84 9.07 -15.40
C LYS A 61 37.19 9.25 -13.95
N GLU A 62 38.06 8.41 -13.45
CA GLU A 62 38.69 8.52 -12.17
C GLU A 62 40.18 8.38 -12.29
N ASP A 63 40.98 9.32 -11.77
CA ASP A 63 42.42 9.36 -11.86
C ASP A 63 42.94 9.16 -13.31
N ASN A 64 42.25 9.79 -14.29
CA ASN A 64 42.46 9.68 -15.74
C ASN A 64 42.20 8.29 -16.34
N VAL A 65 41.59 7.37 -15.61
CA VAL A 65 41.16 6.06 -16.11
C VAL A 65 39.67 6.12 -16.44
N ASP A 66 39.29 5.63 -17.63
CA ASP A 66 37.89 5.52 -18.02
C ASP A 66 37.22 4.44 -17.17
N VAL A 67 36.15 4.82 -16.46
CA VAL A 67 35.31 3.92 -15.66
C VAL A 67 34.21 3.33 -16.54
N ASP A 68 33.49 4.20 -17.25
CA ASP A 68 32.42 3.81 -18.16
C ASP A 68 32.02 4.93 -19.11
N GLU A 69 31.46 4.58 -20.28
CA GLU A 69 30.73 5.52 -21.13
C GLU A 69 29.27 5.63 -20.65
N VAL A 70 28.84 6.84 -20.32
CA VAL A 70 27.59 7.10 -19.61
C VAL A 70 26.71 8.14 -20.29
N VAL A 71 25.43 8.11 -19.91
CA VAL A 71 24.46 9.15 -20.22
C VAL A 71 24.14 9.92 -18.95
N VAL A 72 24.46 11.21 -18.91
CA VAL A 72 24.23 12.08 -17.75
C VAL A 72 23.00 12.97 -18.01
N SER A 73 22.01 12.91 -17.13
CA SER A 73 20.83 13.77 -17.16
C SER A 73 20.89 14.78 -16.01
N LEU A 74 20.61 16.07 -16.32
CA LEU A 74 20.70 17.18 -15.38
C LEU A 74 19.35 17.76 -15.03
N TYR A 75 19.10 17.96 -13.74
CA TYR A 75 17.89 18.61 -13.21
C TYR A 75 18.32 19.63 -12.15
N LYS A 76 18.22 20.93 -12.48
CA LYS A 76 18.59 22.00 -11.56
C LYS A 76 17.44 22.41 -10.67
N ASN A 77 17.76 22.74 -9.43
CA ASN A 77 16.83 23.31 -8.44
C ASN A 77 16.06 24.52 -9.03
N PRO A 78 14.73 24.66 -8.75
CA PRO A 78 13.84 23.71 -8.04
C PRO A 78 13.16 22.70 -8.97
N LYS A 79 13.55 22.61 -10.25
CA LYS A 79 12.91 21.78 -11.27
C LYS A 79 13.50 20.36 -11.29
N SER A 80 13.42 19.65 -10.16
CA SER A 80 13.90 18.30 -9.98
C SER A 80 12.93 17.50 -9.10
N TYR A 81 13.18 16.20 -8.93
CA TYR A 81 12.38 15.32 -8.06
C TYR A 81 12.42 15.75 -6.60
N THR A 82 13.62 16.00 -6.07
CA THR A 82 13.81 16.38 -4.67
C THR A 82 13.64 17.89 -4.41
N GLY A 83 13.59 18.71 -5.47
CA GLY A 83 13.68 20.15 -5.35
C GLY A 83 15.11 20.68 -5.17
N GLU A 84 16.13 19.82 -5.11
CA GLU A 84 17.55 20.13 -5.11
C GLU A 84 18.15 19.98 -6.51
N ASP A 85 19.46 20.22 -6.69
CA ASP A 85 20.14 19.80 -7.89
C ASP A 85 20.21 18.27 -7.93
N VAL A 86 19.75 17.67 -9.04
CA VAL A 86 19.74 16.23 -9.25
C VAL A 86 20.50 15.90 -10.52
N VAL A 87 21.35 14.88 -10.42
CA VAL A 87 22.05 14.29 -11.58
C VAL A 87 21.74 12.80 -11.63
N GLU A 88 21.36 12.30 -12.81
CA GLU A 88 21.20 10.89 -13.06
C GLU A 88 22.29 10.43 -14.05
N ILE A 89 23.04 9.40 -13.67
CA ILE A 89 24.09 8.79 -14.46
C ILE A 89 23.59 7.42 -14.92
N GLY A 90 23.26 7.30 -16.20
CA GLY A 90 22.95 6.02 -16.84
C GLY A 90 24.25 5.35 -17.29
N CYS A 91 24.68 4.32 -16.58
CA CYS A 91 25.87 3.52 -16.86
C CYS A 91 25.52 2.11 -17.34
N HIS A 92 26.50 1.32 -17.79
CA HIS A 92 26.27 -0.09 -18.07
C HIS A 92 25.83 -0.84 -16.81
N GLY A 93 24.88 -1.78 -16.96
CA GLY A 93 24.19 -2.45 -15.87
C GLY A 93 25.01 -3.57 -15.19
N SER A 94 26.33 -3.52 -15.22
CA SER A 94 27.21 -4.39 -14.46
C SER A 94 27.25 -3.92 -12.98
N PRO A 95 26.99 -4.78 -12.00
CA PRO A 95 27.12 -4.42 -10.58
C PRO A 95 28.49 -3.86 -10.23
N PHE A 96 29.56 -4.34 -10.88
CA PHE A 96 30.90 -3.85 -10.69
C PHE A 96 31.06 -2.40 -11.18
N VAL A 97 30.59 -2.08 -12.39
CA VAL A 97 30.62 -0.72 -12.95
C VAL A 97 29.79 0.24 -12.09
N GLN A 98 28.55 -0.16 -11.72
CA GLN A 98 27.68 0.62 -10.84
C GLN A 98 28.37 0.97 -9.53
N GLN A 99 29.02 -0.02 -8.90
CA GLN A 99 29.75 0.18 -7.66
C GLN A 99 30.93 1.13 -7.83
N GLN A 100 31.69 1.03 -8.93
CA GLN A 100 32.78 1.94 -9.22
C GLN A 100 32.32 3.40 -9.38
N VAL A 101 31.24 3.64 -10.14
CA VAL A 101 30.69 4.99 -10.32
C VAL A 101 30.19 5.56 -8.98
N ILE A 102 29.49 4.77 -8.16
CA ILE A 102 29.04 5.21 -6.82
C ILE A 102 30.24 5.57 -5.95
N GLN A 103 31.27 4.73 -5.92
CA GLN A 103 32.48 4.99 -5.12
C GLN A 103 33.23 6.23 -5.61
N ALA A 104 33.30 6.45 -6.93
CA ALA A 104 33.89 7.67 -7.49
C ALA A 104 33.14 8.92 -7.01
N CYS A 105 31.79 8.89 -7.01
CA CYS A 105 31.00 9.99 -6.48
C CYS A 105 31.22 10.21 -4.97
N ILE A 106 31.35 9.12 -4.18
CA ILE A 106 31.63 9.20 -2.74
C ILE A 106 33.01 9.82 -2.48
N ARG A 107 34.05 9.42 -3.22
CA ARG A 107 35.38 10.02 -3.11
C ARG A 107 35.40 11.52 -3.45
N LYS A 108 34.44 11.98 -4.26
CA LYS A 108 34.24 13.40 -4.58
C LYS A 108 33.33 14.14 -3.59
N GLY A 109 32.90 13.48 -2.52
CA GLY A 109 32.18 14.11 -1.40
C GLY A 109 30.67 13.84 -1.34
N ALA A 110 30.16 12.93 -2.14
CA ALA A 110 28.81 12.42 -1.94
C ALA A 110 28.77 11.41 -0.77
N ARG A 111 27.61 11.23 -0.17
CA ARG A 111 27.32 10.19 0.82
C ARG A 111 26.29 9.19 0.26
N LEU A 112 26.37 7.92 0.66
CA LEU A 112 25.31 6.98 0.35
C LEU A 112 23.96 7.42 0.94
N ALA A 113 22.93 7.37 0.12
CA ALA A 113 21.56 7.67 0.54
C ALA A 113 21.02 6.58 1.47
N LYS A 114 20.23 7.01 2.46
CA LYS A 114 19.40 6.11 3.28
C LYS A 114 18.18 5.63 2.46
N PRO A 115 17.50 4.54 2.89
CA PRO A 115 16.23 4.14 2.29
C PRO A 115 15.22 5.32 2.29
N GLY A 116 14.57 5.56 1.14
CA GLY A 116 13.57 6.62 0.98
C GLY A 116 14.07 8.06 1.03
N GLU A 117 15.38 8.30 1.14
CA GLU A 117 15.92 9.65 1.40
C GLU A 117 15.65 10.66 0.29
N PHE A 118 15.62 10.25 -0.97
CA PHE A 118 15.27 11.18 -2.06
C PHE A 118 13.81 11.63 -1.96
N THR A 119 12.90 10.73 -1.62
CA THR A 119 11.47 11.06 -1.43
C THR A 119 11.27 11.89 -0.16
N GLN A 120 12.03 11.60 0.90
CA GLN A 120 12.02 12.37 2.13
C GLN A 120 12.47 13.82 1.87
N ARG A 121 13.53 14.03 1.06
CA ARG A 121 13.97 15.38 0.62
C ARG A 121 12.90 16.07 -0.24
N ALA A 122 12.23 15.33 -1.14
CA ALA A 122 11.12 15.89 -1.91
C ALA A 122 9.97 16.37 -1.00
N PHE A 123 9.62 15.61 0.03
CA PHE A 123 8.65 16.02 1.03
C PHE A 123 9.09 17.25 1.82
N LEU A 124 10.30 17.26 2.35
CA LEU A 124 10.84 18.41 3.13
C LEU A 124 10.97 19.69 2.30
N ASN A 125 11.24 19.55 1.01
CA ASN A 125 11.30 20.66 0.05
C ASN A 125 9.92 21.07 -0.48
N GLY A 126 8.82 20.49 0.05
CA GLY A 126 7.45 20.83 -0.33
C GLY A 126 7.06 20.43 -1.76
N LYS A 127 7.78 19.47 -2.37
CA LYS A 127 7.44 18.92 -3.70
C LYS A 127 6.28 17.93 -3.61
N LEU A 128 6.18 17.26 -2.48
CA LEU A 128 5.16 16.26 -2.14
C LEU A 128 4.70 16.51 -0.70
N ASP A 129 3.46 16.20 -0.38
CA ASP A 129 3.06 15.98 1.00
C ASP A 129 3.33 14.51 1.41
N LEU A 130 3.08 14.18 2.69
CA LEU A 130 3.40 12.85 3.19
C LEU A 130 2.54 11.76 2.55
N THR A 131 1.27 12.06 2.20
CA THR A 131 0.38 11.07 1.54
C THR A 131 0.84 10.79 0.12
N GLN A 132 1.30 11.80 -0.60
CA GLN A 132 1.89 11.67 -1.93
C GLN A 132 3.22 10.91 -1.89
N ALA A 133 4.07 11.19 -0.88
CA ALA A 133 5.31 10.47 -0.66
C ALA A 133 5.05 8.98 -0.42
N GLU A 134 4.11 8.61 0.45
CA GLU A 134 3.71 7.22 0.68
C GLU A 134 3.15 6.57 -0.59
N ALA A 135 2.38 7.31 -1.41
CA ALA A 135 1.86 6.82 -2.68
C ALA A 135 2.96 6.48 -3.71
N VAL A 136 4.14 7.13 -3.65
CA VAL A 136 5.31 6.75 -4.46
C VAL A 136 5.77 5.33 -4.13
N ALA A 137 5.79 4.95 -2.84
CA ALA A 137 6.11 3.58 -2.44
C ALA A 137 5.02 2.59 -2.89
N ASP A 138 3.75 2.98 -2.76
CA ASP A 138 2.61 2.16 -3.17
C ASP A 138 2.62 1.87 -4.68
N ILE A 139 2.98 2.84 -5.53
CA ILE A 139 3.06 2.62 -6.98
C ILE A 139 4.21 1.68 -7.37
N ILE A 140 5.34 1.75 -6.67
CA ILE A 140 6.50 0.88 -6.91
C ILE A 140 6.18 -0.57 -6.52
N SER A 141 5.44 -0.77 -5.44
CA SER A 141 5.03 -2.09 -4.95
C SER A 141 3.74 -2.61 -5.58
N SER A 142 3.10 -1.85 -6.48
CA SER A 142 1.83 -2.24 -7.08
C SER A 142 2.01 -3.45 -8.01
N ASN A 143 1.19 -4.48 -7.80
CA ASN A 143 1.22 -5.74 -8.55
C ASN A 143 -0.09 -6.00 -9.33
N THR A 144 -1.03 -5.05 -9.29
CA THR A 144 -2.32 -5.13 -10.00
C THR A 144 -2.69 -3.78 -10.62
N ALA A 145 -3.54 -3.79 -11.65
CA ALA A 145 -4.06 -2.57 -12.25
C ALA A 145 -4.85 -1.71 -11.23
N ALA A 146 -5.56 -2.34 -10.30
CA ALA A 146 -6.31 -1.64 -9.26
C ALA A 146 -5.36 -0.94 -8.27
N SER A 147 -4.32 -1.64 -7.77
CA SER A 147 -3.33 -1.04 -6.86
C SER A 147 -2.55 0.09 -7.54
N GLN A 148 -2.15 -0.09 -8.80
CA GLN A 148 -1.48 0.95 -9.57
C GLN A 148 -2.37 2.19 -9.75
N LYS A 149 -3.66 2.01 -10.15
CA LYS A 149 -4.59 3.13 -10.37
C LYS A 149 -4.83 3.91 -9.09
N THR A 150 -5.03 3.22 -7.95
CA THR A 150 -5.21 3.84 -6.64
C THR A 150 -3.95 4.61 -6.21
N ALA A 151 -2.77 4.01 -6.33
CA ALA A 151 -1.51 4.67 -5.98
C ALA A 151 -1.23 5.91 -6.86
N LEU A 152 -1.48 5.83 -8.18
CA LEU A 152 -1.37 6.97 -9.09
C LEU A 152 -2.34 8.11 -8.74
N HIS A 153 -3.59 7.79 -8.37
CA HIS A 153 -4.56 8.78 -7.94
C HIS A 153 -4.08 9.53 -6.69
N ASN A 154 -3.60 8.79 -5.68
CA ASN A 154 -3.07 9.38 -4.44
C ASN A 154 -1.77 10.17 -4.69
N MET A 155 -0.85 9.68 -5.52
CA MET A 155 0.37 10.39 -5.89
C MET A 155 0.10 11.72 -6.60
N ARG A 156 -1.00 11.80 -7.39
CA ARG A 156 -1.44 13.04 -8.04
C ARG A 156 -2.17 14.01 -7.10
N GLY A 157 -2.32 13.66 -5.84
CA GLY A 157 -2.93 14.50 -4.81
C GLY A 157 -4.42 14.28 -4.57
N GLY A 158 -5.03 13.23 -5.15
CA GLY A 158 -6.47 13.01 -4.98
C GLY A 158 -6.91 12.88 -3.53
N PHE A 159 -6.12 12.23 -2.68
CA PHE A 159 -6.40 12.17 -1.24
C PHE A 159 -6.04 13.47 -0.51
N SER A 160 -4.92 14.09 -0.89
CA SER A 160 -4.45 15.35 -0.31
C SER A 160 -5.44 16.50 -0.50
N GLU A 161 -6.08 16.58 -1.67
CA GLU A 161 -7.10 17.61 -1.96
C GLU A 161 -8.33 17.48 -1.05
N ILE A 162 -8.82 16.25 -0.84
CA ILE A 162 -9.93 16.00 0.08
C ILE A 162 -9.57 16.39 1.52
N LEU A 163 -8.38 16.04 1.97
CA LEU A 163 -7.90 16.43 3.31
C LEU A 163 -7.71 17.94 3.44
N LYS A 164 -7.27 18.59 2.38
CA LYS A 164 -7.14 20.05 2.32
C LYS A 164 -8.49 20.74 2.44
N GLU A 165 -9.48 20.30 1.68
CA GLU A 165 -10.84 20.84 1.75
C GLU A 165 -11.45 20.61 3.14
N LEU A 166 -11.31 19.41 3.69
CA LEU A 166 -11.76 19.09 5.05
C LEU A 166 -11.10 20.00 6.10
N ARG A 167 -9.79 20.24 5.95
CA ARG A 167 -9.04 21.15 6.83
C ARG A 167 -9.50 22.59 6.70
N GLU A 168 -9.72 23.08 5.50
CA GLU A 168 -10.21 24.44 5.25
C GLU A 168 -11.60 24.67 5.86
N ASN A 169 -12.51 23.71 5.71
CA ASN A 169 -13.83 23.75 6.34
C ASN A 169 -13.75 23.81 7.87
N LEU A 170 -12.87 23.04 8.49
CA LEU A 170 -12.66 23.06 9.94
C LEU A 170 -12.00 24.35 10.42
N ILE A 171 -11.10 24.95 9.64
CA ILE A 171 -10.52 26.27 9.94
C ILE A 171 -11.59 27.36 9.89
N GLN A 172 -12.45 27.34 8.86
CA GLN A 172 -13.57 28.27 8.77
C GLN A 172 -14.50 28.14 9.97
N PHE A 173 -14.78 26.90 10.39
CA PHE A 173 -15.58 26.63 11.57
C PHE A 173 -14.91 27.16 12.85
N SER A 174 -13.59 26.93 13.03
CA SER A 174 -12.84 27.46 14.17
C SER A 174 -12.90 28.99 14.24
N ALA A 175 -12.70 29.64 13.10
CA ALA A 175 -12.75 31.11 13.03
C ALA A 175 -14.14 31.69 13.39
N LEU A 176 -15.20 31.01 12.96
CA LEU A 176 -16.57 31.42 13.30
C LEU A 176 -16.86 31.26 14.80
N ILE A 177 -16.36 30.21 15.45
CA ILE A 177 -16.47 30.01 16.89
C ILE A 177 -15.65 31.07 17.67
N GLU A 178 -14.42 31.37 17.23
CA GLU A 178 -13.59 32.39 17.87
C GLU A 178 -14.26 33.77 17.78
N LEU A 179 -14.90 34.12 16.66
CA LEU A 179 -15.71 35.33 16.53
C LEU A 179 -16.90 35.35 17.50
N GLU A 180 -17.61 34.23 17.65
CA GLU A 180 -18.74 34.14 18.61
C GLU A 180 -18.25 34.34 20.04
N LEU A 181 -17.07 33.83 20.40
CA LEU A 181 -16.49 34.00 21.74
C LEU A 181 -16.08 35.47 22.01
N ASP A 182 -15.44 36.14 21.05
CA ASP A 182 -14.98 37.51 21.17
C ASP A 182 -16.13 38.51 21.34
N PHE A 183 -17.29 38.24 20.72
CA PHE A 183 -18.48 39.08 20.78
C PHE A 183 -19.56 38.56 21.75
N SER A 184 -19.28 37.51 22.51
CA SER A 184 -20.24 36.92 23.49
C SER A 184 -20.74 37.88 24.55
N GLN A 185 -20.10 39.05 24.76
CA GLN A 185 -20.49 40.09 25.68
C GLN A 185 -21.48 41.11 25.08
N GLU A 186 -21.78 41.06 23.79
CA GLU A 186 -22.61 42.07 23.09
C GLU A 186 -24.01 41.58 22.71
N ASP A 187 -24.52 40.45 23.23
CA ASP A 187 -25.83 39.83 22.90
C ASP A 187 -26.08 39.62 21.37
N VAL A 188 -25.00 39.47 20.56
CA VAL A 188 -25.13 39.28 19.14
C VAL A 188 -24.84 37.80 18.82
N GLU A 189 -25.87 37.03 18.44
CA GLU A 189 -25.68 35.72 17.80
C GLU A 189 -25.10 35.93 16.38
N PHE A 190 -23.77 35.94 16.27
CA PHE A 190 -23.06 36.20 14.98
C PHE A 190 -23.01 35.03 14.04
N ALA A 191 -23.18 33.80 14.53
CA ALA A 191 -23.05 32.63 13.69
C ALA A 191 -24.38 31.94 13.48
N ASP A 192 -24.75 31.77 12.23
CA ASP A 192 -25.85 30.90 11.83
C ASP A 192 -25.52 29.46 12.26
N ARG A 193 -26.09 29.02 13.41
CA ARG A 193 -25.88 27.63 13.91
C ARG A 193 -26.17 26.59 12.82
N LYS A 194 -27.08 26.87 11.90
CA LYS A 194 -27.34 26.01 10.76
C LYS A 194 -26.10 25.78 9.92
N LYS A 195 -25.29 26.81 9.68
CA LYS A 195 -24.04 26.71 8.94
C LYS A 195 -23.01 25.84 9.66
N PHE A 196 -22.98 25.85 11.00
CA PHE A 196 -22.13 24.97 11.78
C PHE A 196 -22.50 23.50 11.59
N TYR A 197 -23.81 23.19 11.68
CA TYR A 197 -24.28 21.83 11.43
C TYR A 197 -23.97 21.37 10.00
N GLU A 198 -24.17 22.20 9.00
CA GLU A 198 -23.86 21.89 7.59
C GLU A 198 -22.37 21.56 7.40
N LEU A 199 -21.46 22.34 7.99
CA LEU A 199 -20.01 22.10 7.93
C LEU A 199 -19.62 20.78 8.61
N ILE A 200 -20.13 20.53 9.82
CA ILE A 200 -19.82 19.29 10.57
C ILE A 200 -20.43 18.07 9.91
N GLU A 201 -21.64 18.18 9.39
CA GLU A 201 -22.31 17.07 8.70
C GLU A 201 -21.59 16.73 7.40
N GLY A 202 -21.18 17.72 6.61
CA GLY A 202 -20.35 17.52 5.42
C GLY A 202 -19.03 16.86 5.75
N ALA A 203 -18.30 17.36 6.76
CA ALA A 203 -17.04 16.77 7.22
C ALA A 203 -17.22 15.32 7.71
N THR A 204 -18.32 15.03 8.40
CA THR A 204 -18.64 13.69 8.91
C THR A 204 -18.91 12.71 7.77
N ILE A 205 -19.66 13.12 6.74
CA ILE A 205 -19.97 12.29 5.58
C ILE A 205 -18.67 11.94 4.85
N VAL A 206 -17.85 12.93 4.51
CA VAL A 206 -16.56 12.73 3.82
C VAL A 206 -15.65 11.79 4.61
N THR A 207 -15.50 12.03 5.92
CA THR A 207 -14.65 11.19 6.78
C THR A 207 -15.16 9.75 6.84
N LYS A 208 -16.49 9.56 6.94
CA LYS A 208 -17.12 8.24 6.96
C LYS A 208 -16.89 7.48 5.66
N ASP A 209 -17.04 8.14 4.51
CA ASP A 209 -16.83 7.53 3.19
C ASP A 209 -15.36 7.09 3.03
N LEU A 210 -14.41 7.92 3.46
CA LEU A 210 -12.99 7.59 3.49
C LEU A 210 -12.72 6.37 4.39
N LEU A 211 -13.29 6.31 5.59
CA LEU A 211 -13.15 5.17 6.50
C LEU A 211 -13.73 3.89 5.90
N GLN A 212 -14.88 3.96 5.24
CA GLN A 212 -15.49 2.80 4.58
C GLN A 212 -14.64 2.28 3.42
N SER A 213 -13.94 3.18 2.70
CA SER A 213 -13.06 2.80 1.60
C SER A 213 -11.85 1.97 2.03
N PHE A 214 -11.44 2.04 3.31
CA PHE A 214 -10.25 1.38 3.82
C PHE A 214 -10.30 -0.15 3.69
N LYS A 215 -11.47 -0.77 3.90
CA LYS A 215 -11.62 -2.22 3.74
C LYS A 215 -11.25 -2.66 2.32
N LEU A 216 -11.76 -1.95 1.32
CA LEU A 216 -11.42 -2.19 -0.09
C LEU A 216 -9.95 -1.84 -0.38
N GLY A 217 -9.46 -0.73 0.16
CA GLY A 217 -8.08 -0.30 0.01
C GLY A 217 -7.06 -1.31 0.55
N ASN A 218 -7.35 -1.90 1.70
CA ASN A 218 -6.52 -2.97 2.28
C ASN A 218 -6.48 -4.21 1.36
N VAL A 219 -7.63 -4.58 0.78
CA VAL A 219 -7.73 -5.67 -0.20
C VAL A 219 -6.93 -5.36 -1.47
N ILE A 220 -7.03 -4.15 -1.99
CA ILE A 220 -6.31 -3.71 -3.20
C ILE A 220 -4.79 -3.70 -2.97
N LYS A 221 -4.34 -3.24 -1.80
CA LYS A 221 -2.91 -3.10 -1.48
C LYS A 221 -2.27 -4.41 -1.04
N ASN A 222 -2.88 -5.10 -0.08
CA ASN A 222 -2.29 -6.24 0.60
C ASN A 222 -2.80 -7.59 0.06
N GLY A 223 -3.88 -7.56 -0.73
CA GLY A 223 -4.57 -8.78 -1.15
C GLY A 223 -5.34 -9.43 -0.01
N VAL A 224 -5.85 -10.64 -0.27
CA VAL A 224 -6.65 -11.44 0.65
C VAL A 224 -5.94 -12.74 0.93
N SER A 225 -5.76 -13.07 2.19
CA SER A 225 -5.19 -14.35 2.58
C SER A 225 -6.26 -15.44 2.58
N VAL A 226 -6.01 -16.54 1.85
CA VAL A 226 -6.95 -17.65 1.66
C VAL A 226 -6.33 -18.95 2.14
N ALA A 227 -6.99 -19.63 3.08
CA ALA A 227 -6.63 -20.98 3.47
C ALA A 227 -7.48 -22.01 2.73
N ILE A 228 -6.84 -23.00 2.10
CA ILE A 228 -7.53 -24.15 1.52
C ILE A 228 -7.42 -25.32 2.50
N ILE A 229 -8.53 -25.66 3.15
CA ILE A 229 -8.61 -26.75 4.13
C ILE A 229 -9.55 -27.86 3.65
N GLY A 230 -9.45 -29.03 4.23
CA GLY A 230 -10.26 -30.19 3.88
C GLY A 230 -9.54 -31.50 4.17
N LYS A 231 -10.27 -32.63 4.17
CA LYS A 231 -9.71 -33.95 4.44
C LYS A 231 -8.60 -34.35 3.43
N PRO A 232 -7.73 -35.30 3.77
CA PRO A 232 -6.81 -35.88 2.79
C PRO A 232 -7.55 -36.34 1.52
N ASN A 233 -6.90 -36.20 0.38
CA ASN A 233 -7.45 -36.59 -0.94
C ASN A 233 -8.71 -35.83 -1.42
N ALA A 234 -9.14 -34.78 -0.76
CA ALA A 234 -10.19 -33.88 -1.25
C ALA A 234 -9.81 -33.13 -2.54
N GLY A 235 -8.51 -33.10 -2.90
CA GLY A 235 -8.02 -32.48 -4.13
C GLY A 235 -7.42 -31.07 -3.91
N LYS A 236 -6.96 -30.75 -2.69
CA LYS A 236 -6.40 -29.45 -2.35
C LYS A 236 -5.21 -29.05 -3.24
N SER A 237 -4.24 -29.97 -3.43
CA SER A 237 -3.08 -29.74 -4.30
C SER A 237 -3.48 -29.56 -5.78
N THR A 238 -4.50 -30.30 -6.22
CA THR A 238 -5.02 -30.18 -7.59
C THR A 238 -5.68 -28.82 -7.78
N LEU A 239 -6.53 -28.39 -6.85
CA LEU A 239 -7.17 -27.06 -6.91
C LEU A 239 -6.13 -25.94 -6.86
N LEU A 240 -5.13 -26.04 -5.99
CA LEU A 240 -4.03 -25.08 -5.91
C LEU A 240 -3.31 -24.94 -7.25
N ASN A 241 -2.89 -26.06 -7.85
CA ASN A 241 -2.21 -26.06 -9.12
C ASN A 241 -3.08 -25.51 -10.26
N THR A 242 -4.37 -25.83 -10.26
CA THR A 242 -5.34 -25.28 -11.23
C THR A 242 -5.43 -23.77 -11.12
N LEU A 243 -5.60 -23.23 -9.91
CA LEU A 243 -5.67 -21.78 -9.68
C LEU A 243 -4.37 -21.08 -10.07
N LEU A 244 -3.21 -21.67 -9.78
CA LEU A 244 -1.89 -21.13 -10.13
C LEU A 244 -1.65 -21.13 -11.64
N ASN A 245 -2.01 -22.20 -12.34
CA ASN A 245 -1.79 -22.29 -13.79
C ASN A 245 -2.63 -21.27 -14.58
N GLU A 246 -3.84 -20.95 -14.08
CA GLU A 246 -4.75 -20.02 -14.77
C GLU A 246 -4.56 -18.54 -14.36
N SER A 247 -4.04 -18.28 -13.17
CA SER A 247 -4.12 -16.94 -12.58
C SER A 247 -2.87 -16.52 -11.81
N ARG A 248 -1.71 -17.14 -12.07
CA ARG A 248 -0.47 -16.81 -11.36
C ARG A 248 -0.10 -15.34 -11.56
N ALA A 249 0.01 -14.61 -10.45
CA ALA A 249 0.46 -13.23 -10.48
C ALA A 249 1.95 -13.15 -10.84
N ILE A 250 2.33 -12.19 -11.68
CA ILE A 250 3.73 -11.83 -11.89
C ILE A 250 4.12 -10.99 -10.67
N VAL A 251 4.66 -11.63 -9.64
CA VAL A 251 5.18 -10.94 -8.46
C VAL A 251 6.68 -10.79 -8.65
N SER A 252 7.19 -9.55 -8.59
CA SER A 252 8.62 -9.33 -8.49
C SER A 252 9.07 -9.82 -7.10
N GLU A 253 10.09 -10.66 -7.05
CA GLU A 253 10.76 -11.05 -5.81
C GLU A 253 11.42 -9.79 -5.22
N ILE A 254 10.72 -9.11 -4.32
CA ILE A 254 11.34 -8.07 -3.49
C ILE A 254 12.17 -8.83 -2.45
N ALA A 255 13.48 -8.76 -2.58
CA ALA A 255 14.42 -9.35 -1.63
C ALA A 255 14.14 -8.78 -0.23
N GLY A 256 13.62 -9.60 0.67
CA GLY A 256 13.36 -9.23 2.07
C GLY A 256 12.07 -9.79 2.68
N THR A 257 11.15 -10.36 1.91
CA THR A 257 9.85 -10.85 2.42
C THR A 257 9.75 -12.36 2.58
N THR A 258 10.82 -13.12 2.29
CA THR A 258 10.81 -14.58 2.31
C THR A 258 11.68 -15.12 3.45
N ARG A 259 11.11 -15.32 4.64
CA ARG A 259 11.79 -16.17 5.61
C ARG A 259 11.00 -17.32 6.23
N ASP A 260 9.65 -17.34 6.24
CA ASP A 260 8.98 -18.39 7.03
C ASP A 260 7.72 -19.06 6.43
N THR A 261 7.16 -18.63 5.28
CA THR A 261 6.04 -19.36 4.66
C THR A 261 6.06 -19.24 3.14
N VAL A 262 5.98 -20.37 2.43
CA VAL A 262 5.83 -20.38 0.97
C VAL A 262 4.37 -20.03 0.65
N GLU A 263 4.10 -18.74 0.43
CA GLU A 263 2.81 -18.26 -0.05
C GLU A 263 2.81 -18.24 -1.58
N GLU A 264 1.77 -18.77 -2.19
CA GLU A 264 1.53 -18.63 -3.63
C GLU A 264 0.49 -17.54 -3.85
N ILE A 265 0.74 -16.66 -4.83
CA ILE A 265 -0.12 -15.51 -5.11
C ILE A 265 -0.79 -15.67 -6.46
N ILE A 266 -2.11 -15.53 -6.47
CA ILE A 266 -2.93 -15.50 -7.68
C ILE A 266 -3.62 -14.15 -7.83
N ASN A 267 -3.81 -13.70 -9.07
CA ASN A 267 -4.55 -12.48 -9.39
C ASN A 267 -5.89 -12.89 -10.01
N ILE A 268 -6.98 -12.55 -9.35
CA ILE A 268 -8.34 -12.74 -9.87
C ILE A 268 -9.00 -11.37 -9.96
N ASP A 269 -9.31 -10.94 -11.18
CA ASP A 269 -9.98 -9.66 -11.48
C ASP A 269 -9.30 -8.43 -10.84
N GLY A 270 -7.96 -8.43 -10.78
CA GLY A 270 -7.19 -7.33 -10.22
C GLY A 270 -7.02 -7.36 -8.70
N ILE A 271 -7.53 -8.40 -8.03
CA ILE A 271 -7.34 -8.64 -6.59
C ILE A 271 -6.32 -9.76 -6.40
N LEU A 272 -5.37 -9.53 -5.49
CA LEU A 272 -4.40 -10.54 -5.10
C LEU A 272 -5.00 -11.46 -4.04
N PHE A 273 -4.95 -12.77 -4.28
CA PHE A 273 -5.27 -13.79 -3.29
C PHE A 273 -3.99 -14.53 -2.92
N ARG A 274 -3.60 -14.45 -1.66
CA ARG A 274 -2.42 -15.11 -1.10
C ARG A 274 -2.85 -16.45 -0.49
N LEU A 275 -2.43 -17.54 -1.13
CA LEU A 275 -2.75 -18.89 -0.68
C LEU A 275 -1.77 -19.31 0.41
N ILE A 276 -2.29 -19.42 1.66
CA ILE A 276 -1.47 -19.67 2.84
C ILE A 276 -1.08 -21.16 2.93
N ASP A 277 0.18 -21.41 3.32
CA ASP A 277 0.72 -22.74 3.63
C ASP A 277 0.60 -23.76 2.49
N THR A 278 1.11 -23.38 1.33
CA THR A 278 1.17 -24.25 0.15
C THR A 278 2.16 -25.41 0.31
N ALA A 279 3.15 -25.32 1.22
CA ALA A 279 4.13 -26.37 1.48
C ALA A 279 3.46 -27.66 2.02
N GLY A 280 2.55 -27.54 2.99
CA GLY A 280 1.79 -28.68 3.52
C GLY A 280 0.80 -29.29 2.53
N ILE A 281 0.51 -28.60 1.42
CA ILE A 281 -0.35 -29.10 0.34
C ILE A 281 0.47 -29.86 -0.71
N ARG A 282 1.74 -29.51 -0.91
CA ARG A 282 2.64 -30.12 -1.90
C ARG A 282 3.29 -31.42 -1.41
N GLU A 283 3.54 -31.54 -0.11
CA GLU A 283 4.09 -32.77 0.46
C GLU A 283 2.97 -33.74 0.78
N HIS A 284 2.97 -34.90 0.13
CA HIS A 284 2.16 -36.07 0.48
C HIS A 284 2.72 -36.66 1.78
N SER A 285 2.51 -36.01 2.93
CA SER A 285 2.78 -36.63 4.22
C SER A 285 1.63 -37.63 4.52
N THR A 286 1.83 -38.85 4.10
CA THR A 286 1.20 -40.00 4.74
C THR A 286 1.83 -40.10 6.12
N ASP A 287 1.01 -39.95 7.11
CA ASP A 287 1.15 -40.36 8.49
C ASP A 287 1.21 -39.27 9.56
N VAL A 288 0.41 -39.58 10.55
CA VAL A 288 0.47 -39.30 11.98
C VAL A 288 -0.27 -38.07 12.49
N ILE A 289 -1.34 -38.41 13.19
CA ILE A 289 -1.97 -37.71 14.32
C ILE A 289 -3.04 -36.67 13.96
N GLU A 290 -4.27 -37.16 14.02
CA GLU A 290 -5.53 -36.41 13.88
C GLU A 290 -5.61 -35.14 14.77
N LEU A 291 -5.03 -35.18 15.97
CA LEU A 291 -5.02 -34.07 16.92
C LEU A 291 -4.08 -32.91 16.50
N ILE A 292 -2.90 -33.21 15.97
CA ILE A 292 -1.95 -32.18 15.45
C ILE A 292 -2.52 -31.55 14.17
N GLY A 293 -3.29 -32.32 13.39
CA GLY A 293 -3.99 -31.82 12.19
C GLY A 293 -5.07 -30.78 12.52
N ILE A 294 -5.80 -30.93 13.60
CA ILE A 294 -6.86 -29.99 14.02
C ILE A 294 -6.28 -28.67 14.52
N GLU A 295 -5.22 -28.71 15.31
CA GLU A 295 -4.56 -27.49 15.81
C GLU A 295 -3.93 -26.67 14.68
N LYS A 296 -3.17 -27.32 13.80
CA LYS A 296 -2.63 -26.66 12.58
C LYS A 296 -3.73 -26.11 11.68
N THR A 297 -4.85 -26.83 11.54
CA THR A 297 -5.99 -26.33 10.75
C THR A 297 -6.61 -25.09 11.41
N ARG A 298 -6.75 -25.07 12.73
CA ARG A 298 -7.24 -23.88 13.46
C ARG A 298 -6.29 -22.67 13.32
N GLU A 299 -4.97 -22.89 13.35
CA GLU A 299 -4.00 -21.83 13.13
C GLU A 299 -4.13 -21.26 11.70
N LYS A 300 -4.22 -22.10 10.69
CA LYS A 300 -4.43 -21.69 9.29
C LYS A 300 -5.71 -20.86 9.14
N ILE A 301 -6.80 -21.31 9.74
CA ILE A 301 -8.07 -20.59 9.74
C ILE A 301 -7.89 -19.22 10.41
N LYS A 302 -7.19 -19.13 11.54
CA LYS A 302 -6.96 -17.87 12.24
C LYS A 302 -6.13 -16.86 11.43
N GLN A 303 -5.16 -17.33 10.68
CA GLN A 303 -4.25 -16.51 9.87
C GLN A 303 -4.84 -16.05 8.53
N SER A 304 -5.93 -16.67 8.08
CA SER A 304 -6.57 -16.34 6.80
C SER A 304 -7.71 -15.34 6.94
N ASP A 305 -7.96 -14.55 5.89
CA ASP A 305 -9.13 -13.67 5.77
C ASP A 305 -10.36 -14.45 5.27
N GLU A 306 -10.14 -15.40 4.35
CA GLU A 306 -11.14 -16.29 3.79
C GLU A 306 -10.69 -17.75 3.88
N VAL A 307 -11.66 -18.65 4.03
CA VAL A 307 -11.41 -20.10 4.09
C VAL A 307 -12.15 -20.80 2.96
N ILE A 308 -11.45 -21.63 2.18
CA ILE A 308 -12.05 -22.58 1.26
C ILE A 308 -12.04 -23.94 1.96
N TYR A 309 -13.23 -24.45 2.32
CA TYR A 309 -13.38 -25.82 2.75
C TYR A 309 -13.65 -26.70 1.53
N LEU A 310 -12.61 -27.45 1.12
CA LEU A 310 -12.68 -28.35 -0.04
C LEU A 310 -12.94 -29.77 0.40
N PHE A 311 -13.97 -30.38 -0.17
CA PHE A 311 -14.35 -31.78 0.13
C PHE A 311 -14.64 -32.58 -1.13
N ASP A 312 -14.51 -33.90 -1.03
CA ASP A 312 -14.85 -34.84 -2.11
C ASP A 312 -16.34 -35.21 -2.01
N VAL A 313 -17.13 -34.84 -3.02
CA VAL A 313 -18.58 -35.09 -3.06
C VAL A 313 -18.94 -36.56 -3.00
N ASN A 314 -18.01 -37.45 -3.35
CA ASN A 314 -18.24 -38.90 -3.38
C ASN A 314 -18.06 -39.56 -2.01
N SER A 315 -17.19 -39.03 -1.16
CA SER A 315 -16.79 -39.66 0.10
C SER A 315 -17.36 -38.97 1.34
N GLU A 316 -17.70 -37.68 1.29
CA GLU A 316 -18.17 -36.92 2.47
C GLU A 316 -19.69 -36.95 2.60
N THR A 317 -20.19 -36.76 3.81
CA THR A 317 -21.59 -36.73 4.22
C THR A 317 -22.04 -35.33 4.64
N ASN A 318 -23.34 -35.11 4.83
CA ASN A 318 -23.86 -33.86 5.38
C ASN A 318 -23.39 -33.60 6.82
N GLU A 319 -23.15 -34.65 7.61
CA GLU A 319 -22.65 -34.54 8.98
C GLU A 319 -21.21 -34.02 9.00
N ASP A 320 -20.38 -34.48 8.04
CA ASP A 320 -19.02 -33.99 7.87
C ASP A 320 -19.02 -32.49 7.55
N ILE A 321 -19.90 -32.05 6.63
CA ILE A 321 -20.04 -30.64 6.26
C ILE A 321 -20.53 -29.81 7.44
N PHE A 322 -21.50 -30.32 8.22
CA PHE A 322 -21.99 -29.63 9.41
C PHE A 322 -20.88 -29.44 10.45
N THR A 323 -20.08 -30.47 10.69
CA THR A 323 -18.95 -30.44 11.62
C THR A 323 -17.88 -29.42 11.18
N ALA A 324 -17.54 -29.43 9.89
CA ALA A 324 -16.60 -28.47 9.33
C ALA A 324 -17.11 -27.01 9.42
N LYS A 325 -18.38 -26.78 9.10
CA LYS A 325 -19.02 -25.45 9.28
C LYS A 325 -18.93 -24.98 10.71
N LYS A 326 -19.24 -25.82 11.67
CA LYS A 326 -19.17 -25.49 13.10
C LYS A 326 -17.76 -25.08 13.50
N LEU A 327 -16.73 -25.84 13.12
CA LEU A 327 -15.33 -25.55 13.40
C LEU A 327 -14.89 -24.19 12.84
N ILE A 328 -15.27 -23.88 11.60
CA ILE A 328 -14.89 -22.61 10.94
C ILE A 328 -15.64 -21.45 11.58
N THR A 329 -16.93 -21.62 11.85
CA THR A 329 -17.78 -20.58 12.47
C THR A 329 -17.32 -20.23 13.88
N GLU A 330 -16.86 -21.21 14.67
CA GLU A 330 -16.29 -20.98 16.01
C GLU A 330 -15.06 -20.07 15.99
N THR A 331 -14.33 -20.02 14.87
CA THR A 331 -13.20 -19.11 14.66
C THR A 331 -13.61 -17.74 14.10
N ASN A 332 -14.91 -17.52 13.87
CA ASN A 332 -15.52 -16.30 13.33
C ASN A 332 -14.93 -15.85 11.98
N LYS A 333 -14.65 -16.81 11.09
CA LYS A 333 -14.10 -16.55 9.76
C LYS A 333 -15.15 -16.75 8.65
N ASN A 334 -14.97 -15.95 7.59
CA ASN A 334 -15.70 -16.16 6.35
C ASN A 334 -15.22 -17.44 5.67
N PHE A 335 -16.13 -18.17 5.02
CA PHE A 335 -15.75 -19.38 4.31
C PHE A 335 -16.61 -19.64 3.07
N ILE A 336 -16.07 -20.45 2.17
CA ILE A 336 -16.73 -20.99 0.98
C ILE A 336 -16.66 -22.52 1.06
N LEU A 337 -17.82 -23.18 0.92
CA LEU A 337 -17.88 -24.64 0.79
C LEU A 337 -17.70 -25.01 -0.68
N VAL A 338 -16.75 -25.90 -0.96
CA VAL A 338 -16.43 -26.34 -2.32
C VAL A 338 -16.44 -27.84 -2.40
N GLY A 339 -17.42 -28.38 -3.12
CA GLY A 339 -17.52 -29.81 -3.43
C GLY A 339 -16.73 -30.15 -4.69
N ASN A 340 -15.66 -30.89 -4.54
CA ASN A 340 -14.75 -31.27 -5.64
C ASN A 340 -15.09 -32.66 -6.19
N LYS A 341 -14.56 -32.99 -7.37
CA LYS A 341 -14.72 -34.23 -8.11
C LYS A 341 -16.18 -34.49 -8.53
N MET A 342 -16.89 -33.43 -8.87
CA MET A 342 -18.26 -33.53 -9.38
C MET A 342 -18.33 -34.31 -10.71
N ASP A 343 -17.23 -34.34 -11.45
CA ASP A 343 -17.09 -35.13 -12.67
C ASP A 343 -17.34 -36.64 -12.47
N LEU A 344 -17.07 -37.17 -11.27
CA LEU A 344 -17.29 -38.57 -10.91
C LEU A 344 -18.72 -38.85 -10.38
N ALA A 345 -19.31 -37.89 -9.67
CA ALA A 345 -20.63 -38.02 -9.06
C ALA A 345 -21.78 -37.64 -10.00
N GLY A 346 -21.55 -36.69 -10.90
CA GLY A 346 -22.55 -35.93 -11.63
C GLY A 346 -23.15 -34.80 -10.81
N GLU A 347 -23.30 -33.65 -11.44
CA GLU A 347 -23.68 -32.37 -10.76
C GLU A 347 -25.03 -32.48 -10.03
N ASN A 348 -26.07 -33.04 -10.70
CA ASN A 348 -27.41 -33.16 -10.12
C ASN A 348 -27.41 -34.02 -8.86
N LYS A 349 -26.69 -35.14 -8.86
CA LYS A 349 -26.61 -36.04 -7.70
C LYS A 349 -25.85 -35.38 -6.53
N ALA A 350 -24.80 -34.63 -6.82
CA ALA A 350 -24.08 -33.88 -5.79
C ALA A 350 -24.96 -32.79 -5.18
N ALA A 351 -25.70 -32.05 -5.98
CA ALA A 351 -26.64 -31.01 -5.52
C ALA A 351 -27.78 -31.61 -4.66
N GLU A 352 -28.36 -32.76 -5.05
CA GLU A 352 -29.38 -33.47 -4.26
C GLU A 352 -28.80 -33.96 -2.92
N LYS A 353 -27.60 -34.58 -2.93
CA LYS A 353 -26.94 -35.10 -1.72
C LYS A 353 -26.68 -34.03 -0.66
N PHE A 354 -26.30 -32.84 -1.07
CA PHE A 354 -25.95 -31.74 -0.20
C PHE A 354 -26.97 -30.57 -0.21
N ALA A 355 -28.23 -30.90 -0.52
CA ALA A 355 -29.33 -29.93 -0.52
C ALA A 355 -29.43 -29.19 0.82
N GLY A 356 -29.65 -27.86 0.77
CA GLY A 356 -29.72 -27.00 1.94
C GLY A 356 -28.40 -26.35 2.37
N HIS A 357 -27.30 -26.62 1.67
CA HIS A 357 -26.03 -25.95 1.87
C HIS A 357 -25.68 -25.06 0.66
N ASP A 358 -25.07 -23.88 0.91
CA ASP A 358 -24.51 -23.03 -0.15
C ASP A 358 -23.13 -23.58 -0.54
N ILE A 359 -23.08 -24.45 -1.55
CA ILE A 359 -21.90 -25.16 -2.00
C ILE A 359 -21.64 -24.87 -3.47
N ILE A 360 -20.39 -24.63 -3.83
CA ILE A 360 -19.94 -24.59 -5.22
C ILE A 360 -19.39 -25.98 -5.57
N PHE A 361 -20.01 -26.63 -6.56
CA PHE A 361 -19.51 -27.90 -7.06
C PHE A 361 -18.54 -27.70 -8.22
N ILE A 362 -17.32 -28.26 -8.11
CA ILE A 362 -16.25 -28.13 -9.08
C ILE A 362 -15.65 -29.47 -9.47
N SER A 363 -14.94 -29.50 -10.58
CA SER A 363 -13.91 -30.52 -10.85
C SER A 363 -12.58 -29.81 -11.04
N ALA A 364 -11.73 -29.82 -10.03
CA ALA A 364 -10.39 -29.22 -10.12
C ALA A 364 -9.53 -29.89 -11.19
N LYS A 365 -9.68 -31.20 -11.43
CA LYS A 365 -8.97 -31.96 -12.47
C LYS A 365 -9.53 -31.69 -13.86
N GLY A 366 -10.84 -31.55 -13.97
CA GLY A 366 -11.57 -31.35 -15.23
C GLY A 366 -11.74 -29.89 -15.61
N LEU A 367 -11.24 -28.94 -14.78
CA LEU A 367 -11.37 -27.49 -14.95
C LEU A 367 -12.83 -27.01 -15.04
N LEU A 368 -13.76 -27.73 -14.37
CA LEU A 368 -15.17 -27.37 -14.40
C LEU A 368 -15.52 -26.45 -13.23
N HIS A 369 -16.24 -25.35 -13.50
CA HIS A 369 -16.74 -24.36 -12.53
C HIS A 369 -15.66 -23.68 -11.68
N ILE A 370 -14.41 -23.63 -12.16
CA ILE A 370 -13.32 -22.89 -11.50
C ILE A 370 -13.57 -21.39 -11.56
N ASP A 371 -14.12 -20.90 -12.67
CA ASP A 371 -14.58 -19.54 -12.88
C ASP A 371 -15.64 -19.12 -11.84
N ILE A 372 -16.62 -19.97 -11.54
CA ILE A 372 -17.65 -19.73 -10.52
C ILE A 372 -17.02 -19.58 -9.13
N LEU A 373 -16.01 -20.39 -8.80
CA LEU A 373 -15.28 -20.27 -7.55
C LEU A 373 -14.52 -18.94 -7.48
N LYS A 374 -13.85 -18.53 -8.58
CA LYS A 374 -13.14 -17.25 -8.68
C LYS A 374 -14.08 -16.06 -8.48
N GLU A 375 -15.21 -16.05 -9.19
CA GLU A 375 -16.23 -15.00 -9.03
C GLU A 375 -16.76 -14.93 -7.60
N ARG A 376 -16.99 -16.08 -6.94
CA ARG A 376 -17.48 -16.12 -5.56
C ARG A 376 -16.44 -15.56 -4.58
N LEU A 377 -15.15 -15.84 -4.80
CA LEU A 377 -14.05 -15.26 -4.00
C LEU A 377 -14.05 -13.75 -4.12
N VAL A 378 -14.08 -13.22 -5.34
CA VAL A 378 -14.12 -11.78 -5.58
C VAL A 378 -15.35 -11.15 -4.94
N LYS A 379 -16.55 -11.72 -5.15
CA LYS A 379 -17.81 -11.21 -4.57
C LYS A 379 -17.82 -11.15 -3.04
N LYS A 380 -17.19 -12.12 -2.37
CA LYS A 380 -17.11 -12.12 -0.90
C LYS A 380 -16.22 -11.02 -0.34
N VAL A 381 -15.17 -10.71 -1.07
CA VAL A 381 -14.16 -9.74 -0.65
C VAL A 381 -14.59 -8.32 -1.00
N VAL A 382 -15.18 -8.15 -2.18
CA VAL A 382 -15.65 -6.87 -2.70
C VAL A 382 -17.16 -6.77 -2.48
N GLN A 383 -17.56 -6.14 -1.38
CA GLN A 383 -18.96 -5.78 -1.15
C GLN A 383 -19.32 -4.55 -2.02
N GLY A 384 -19.65 -4.76 -3.28
CA GLY A 384 -20.00 -3.72 -4.24
C GLY A 384 -19.08 -3.66 -5.47
N ASN A 385 -19.31 -2.71 -6.38
CA ASN A 385 -18.43 -2.47 -7.52
C ASN A 385 -17.10 -1.86 -7.04
N ILE A 386 -15.98 -2.37 -7.55
CA ILE A 386 -14.66 -1.74 -7.38
C ILE A 386 -14.67 -0.43 -8.17
N ASN A 387 -15.19 0.63 -7.56
CA ASN A 387 -15.09 1.95 -8.16
C ASN A 387 -13.76 2.58 -7.73
N THR A 388 -12.72 2.37 -8.55
CA THR A 388 -11.39 2.95 -8.34
C THR A 388 -11.31 4.42 -8.77
N GLU A 389 -12.42 5.06 -9.11
CA GLU A 389 -12.48 6.50 -9.42
C GLU A 389 -12.58 7.35 -8.16
N ASN A 390 -13.09 6.77 -7.06
CA ASN A 390 -13.14 7.43 -5.76
C ASN A 390 -11.80 7.27 -5.04
N THR A 391 -11.49 8.22 -4.16
CA THR A 391 -10.33 8.13 -3.28
C THR A 391 -10.46 6.95 -2.32
N ILE A 392 -9.48 6.05 -2.36
CA ILE A 392 -9.43 4.84 -1.55
C ILE A 392 -8.24 4.93 -0.60
N ILE A 393 -8.49 4.73 0.70
CA ILE A 393 -7.45 4.71 1.72
C ILE A 393 -6.82 3.31 1.79
N THR A 394 -5.51 3.24 1.66
CA THR A 394 -4.73 1.99 1.67
C THR A 394 -3.80 1.86 2.86
N ASN A 395 -3.62 2.93 3.66
CA ASN A 395 -2.67 2.99 4.76
C ASN A 395 -3.38 2.97 6.11
N THR A 396 -2.97 2.06 7.00
CA THR A 396 -3.53 1.93 8.36
C THR A 396 -3.34 3.22 9.18
N ARG A 397 -2.20 3.90 9.03
CA ARG A 397 -1.93 5.19 9.70
C ARG A 397 -3.00 6.23 9.36
N HIS A 398 -3.37 6.33 8.07
CA HIS A 398 -4.43 7.24 7.63
C HIS A 398 -5.79 6.86 8.20
N TYR A 399 -6.09 5.56 8.22
CA TYR A 399 -7.33 5.04 8.78
C TYR A 399 -7.47 5.36 10.27
N GLU A 400 -6.42 5.11 11.06
CA GLU A 400 -6.40 5.39 12.50
C GLU A 400 -6.58 6.89 12.80
N ALA A 401 -5.84 7.75 12.08
CA ALA A 401 -5.99 9.19 12.21
C ALA A 401 -7.40 9.67 11.82
N LEU A 402 -7.98 9.16 10.74
CA LEU A 402 -9.35 9.49 10.34
C LEU A 402 -10.41 8.99 11.31
N GLN A 403 -10.18 7.87 12.00
CA GLN A 403 -11.06 7.44 13.09
C GLN A 403 -11.08 8.47 14.23
N GLN A 404 -9.92 9.04 14.57
CA GLN A 404 -9.86 10.11 15.58
C GLN A 404 -10.55 11.38 15.10
N VAL A 405 -10.41 11.75 13.81
CA VAL A 405 -11.17 12.85 13.20
C VAL A 405 -12.66 12.59 13.32
N PHE A 406 -13.13 11.40 12.94
CA PHE A 406 -14.54 11.03 13.02
C PHE A 406 -15.11 11.10 14.44
N THR A 407 -14.36 10.61 15.42
CA THR A 407 -14.72 10.69 16.84
C THR A 407 -14.81 12.14 17.29
N SER A 408 -13.81 12.96 16.96
CA SER A 408 -13.82 14.38 17.34
C SER A 408 -14.96 15.17 16.67
N LEU A 409 -15.34 14.82 15.42
CA LEU A 409 -16.51 15.41 14.75
C LEU A 409 -17.82 15.03 15.46
N ALA A 410 -17.93 13.81 15.98
CA ALA A 410 -19.08 13.38 16.78
C ALA A 410 -19.14 14.12 18.11
N ASP A 411 -18.00 14.35 18.78
CA ASP A 411 -17.89 15.14 20.00
C ASP A 411 -18.33 16.60 19.75
N ILE A 412 -17.87 17.21 18.64
CA ILE A 412 -18.27 18.57 18.23
C ILE A 412 -19.78 18.64 18.01
N LYS A 413 -20.36 17.67 17.28
CA LYS A 413 -21.81 17.62 17.03
C LYS A 413 -22.59 17.50 18.34
N SER A 414 -22.16 16.60 19.22
CA SER A 414 -22.78 16.46 20.56
C SER A 414 -22.64 17.73 21.39
N GLY A 415 -21.52 18.42 21.31
CA GLY A 415 -21.31 19.71 21.97
C GLY A 415 -22.24 20.80 21.45
N LEU A 416 -22.47 20.88 20.15
CA LEU A 416 -23.44 21.80 19.55
C LEU A 416 -24.88 21.50 20.01
N ASP A 417 -25.25 20.21 20.04
CA ASP A 417 -26.57 19.75 20.47
C ASP A 417 -26.83 20.06 21.95
N ASN A 418 -25.82 20.00 22.81
CA ASN A 418 -25.87 20.29 24.23
C ASN A 418 -25.56 21.75 24.59
N HIS A 419 -25.42 22.63 23.60
CA HIS A 419 -25.12 24.07 23.82
C HIS A 419 -23.84 24.30 24.65
N ILE A 420 -22.82 23.47 24.44
CA ILE A 420 -21.49 23.63 25.07
C ILE A 420 -20.85 24.92 24.58
N THR A 421 -20.07 25.57 25.45
CA THR A 421 -19.37 26.82 25.16
C THR A 421 -18.35 26.66 24.02
N GLY A 422 -18.18 27.74 23.25
CA GLY A 422 -17.33 27.73 22.03
C GLY A 422 -15.87 27.38 22.31
N ASP A 423 -15.34 27.71 23.50
CA ASP A 423 -13.97 27.36 23.91
C ASP A 423 -13.72 25.84 23.98
N LEU A 424 -14.70 25.07 24.44
CA LEU A 424 -14.62 23.60 24.45
C LEU A 424 -14.78 23.02 23.06
N LEU A 425 -15.66 23.55 22.22
CA LEU A 425 -15.79 23.16 20.83
C LEU A 425 -14.50 23.42 20.03
N ALA A 426 -13.83 24.55 20.31
CA ALA A 426 -12.55 24.89 19.68
C ALA A 426 -11.45 23.84 19.97
N LEU A 427 -11.47 23.19 21.15
CA LEU A 427 -10.52 22.12 21.48
C LEU A 427 -10.73 20.89 20.60
N ASP A 428 -11.96 20.49 20.37
CA ASP A 428 -12.27 19.32 19.52
C ASP A 428 -11.97 19.60 18.04
N ILE A 429 -12.20 20.82 17.58
CA ILE A 429 -11.79 21.26 16.23
C ILE A 429 -10.27 21.20 16.07
N ARG A 430 -9.52 21.72 17.05
CA ARG A 430 -8.05 21.63 17.04
C ARG A 430 -7.56 20.19 17.01
N ARG A 431 -8.27 19.27 17.69
CA ARG A 431 -7.98 17.84 17.64
C ARG A 431 -8.19 17.27 16.24
N CYS A 432 -9.28 17.61 15.54
CA CYS A 432 -9.50 17.25 14.15
C CYS A 432 -8.37 17.76 13.24
N LEU A 433 -8.03 19.05 13.36
CA LEU A 433 -6.97 19.68 12.58
C LEU A 433 -5.59 19.04 12.83
N HIS A 434 -5.33 18.64 14.08
CA HIS A 434 -4.10 17.94 14.45
C HIS A 434 -3.99 16.59 13.71
N TYR A 435 -5.01 15.73 13.76
CA TYR A 435 -4.98 14.43 13.09
C TYR A 435 -4.94 14.54 11.56
N ILE A 436 -5.61 15.52 10.95
CA ILE A 436 -5.47 15.79 9.52
C ILE A 436 -4.05 16.21 9.18
N SER A 437 -3.43 17.04 10.04
CA SER A 437 -2.06 17.50 9.86
C SER A 437 -1.03 16.38 10.03
N GLU A 438 -1.30 15.38 10.87
CA GLU A 438 -0.49 14.16 10.98
C GLU A 438 -0.55 13.32 9.69
N ILE A 439 -1.73 13.22 9.05
CA ILE A 439 -1.86 12.48 7.79
C ILE A 439 -1.02 13.15 6.69
N THR A 440 -1.14 14.47 6.53
CA THR A 440 -0.45 15.24 5.47
C THR A 440 1.02 15.52 5.76
N GLY A 441 1.46 15.33 7.00
CA GLY A 441 2.83 15.61 7.44
C GLY A 441 3.11 17.06 7.79
N ASN A 442 2.09 17.92 7.88
CA ASN A 442 2.26 19.31 8.34
C ASN A 442 2.70 19.40 9.80
N ILE A 443 2.31 18.41 10.60
CA ILE A 443 2.81 18.16 11.95
C ILE A 443 3.33 16.73 11.94
N SER A 444 4.65 16.57 12.00
CA SER A 444 5.29 15.25 12.01
C SER A 444 6.46 15.25 13.00
N ASN A 445 6.64 14.12 13.66
CA ASN A 445 7.81 13.85 14.50
C ASN A 445 8.88 13.20 13.60
N GLU A 446 10.15 13.57 13.80
CA GLU A 446 11.30 13.03 13.07
C GLU A 446 11.32 11.47 13.09
N ASN A 447 11.06 10.88 14.25
CA ASN A 447 11.00 9.42 14.40
C ASN A 447 9.90 8.77 13.52
N VAL A 448 8.77 9.45 13.31
CA VAL A 448 7.68 8.96 12.46
C VAL A 448 8.08 9.05 10.99
N LEU A 449 8.72 10.12 10.58
CA LEU A 449 9.24 10.28 9.22
C LEU A 449 10.30 9.22 8.91
N ASP A 450 11.26 9.03 9.81
CA ASP A 450 12.31 8.03 9.66
C ASP A 450 11.71 6.61 9.56
N TYR A 451 10.71 6.28 10.37
CA TYR A 451 10.02 5.01 10.28
C TYR A 451 9.29 4.81 8.93
N ILE A 452 8.59 5.83 8.45
CA ILE A 452 7.87 5.76 7.17
C ILE A 452 8.87 5.54 6.03
N PHE A 453 9.91 6.37 5.96
CA PHE A 453 10.89 6.34 4.86
C PHE A 453 11.84 5.13 4.94
N SER A 454 12.08 4.55 6.11
CA SER A 454 12.88 3.32 6.24
C SER A 454 12.30 2.11 5.49
N LYS A 455 11.01 2.12 5.19
CA LYS A 455 10.32 1.08 4.42
C LYS A 455 10.46 1.23 2.90
N PHE A 456 11.03 2.33 2.45
CA PHE A 456 11.23 2.60 1.03
C PHE A 456 12.50 1.93 0.50
N CYS A 457 12.59 1.75 -0.83
CA CYS A 457 13.80 1.28 -1.47
C CYS A 457 14.91 2.33 -1.40
N ILE A 458 16.18 1.90 -1.33
CA ILE A 458 17.34 2.78 -1.51
C ILE A 458 17.31 3.34 -2.95
N GLY A 459 17.60 4.62 -3.12
CA GLY A 459 17.55 5.29 -4.43
C GLY A 459 16.21 5.96 -4.77
N LYS A 460 15.25 5.90 -3.82
CA LYS A 460 13.93 6.55 -3.92
C LYS A 460 13.68 7.50 -2.77
#